data_b80ba35f80abd33fcc78e60e5bd32466
#
_entry.id   b80ba35f80abd33fcc78e60e5bd32466
#
_cell.length_a   1.000
_cell.length_b   1.000
_cell.length_c   1.000
_cell.angle_alpha   90.00
_cell.angle_beta   90.00
_cell.angle_gamma   90.00
#
_symmetry.space_group_name_H-M   'P 1'
#
loop_
_entity.id
_entity.type
_entity.pdbx_description
1 polymer ?
#
loop_
_entity_poly.entity_id
_entity_poly.type
_entity_poly.pdbx_seq_one_letter_code
_entity_poly.pdbx_strand_id
1 'polypeptide(L)' 'VNDFEESVFKNHPEIKAVKDMMYERGAIYASMSGSGSAVYGIFDEEVTIEGGITLKL' A
#
# COMPACT_ATOMS: atom_id res chain seq x y z
N VAL A 1 13.48 -1.75 -7.17
CA VAL A 1 13.13 -2.76 -6.17
C VAL A 1 13.48 -2.26 -4.79
N ASN A 2 12.62 -2.51 -3.87
CA ASN A 2 12.80 -2.07 -2.49
C ASN A 2 13.01 -3.29 -1.59
N ASP A 3 14.26 -3.60 -1.30
CA ASP A 3 14.60 -4.75 -0.47
C ASP A 3 14.02 -4.62 0.95
N PHE A 4 13.94 -3.41 1.42
CA PHE A 4 13.38 -3.15 2.73
C PHE A 4 11.91 -3.54 2.79
N GLU A 5 11.17 -3.24 1.74
CA GLU A 5 9.77 -3.59 1.63
C GLU A 5 9.57 -5.11 1.65
N GLU A 6 10.42 -5.82 0.93
CA GLU A 6 10.36 -7.27 0.90
C GLU A 6 10.58 -7.87 2.29
N SER A 7 11.53 -7.34 3.02
CA SER A 7 11.80 -7.80 4.38
C SER A 7 10.62 -7.55 5.31
N VAL A 8 10.01 -6.38 5.20
CA VAL A 8 8.85 -6.03 6.02
C VAL A 8 7.67 -6.94 5.70
N PHE A 9 7.44 -7.22 4.42
CA PHE A 9 6.33 -8.08 4.03
C PHE A 9 6.48 -9.50 4.57
N LYS A 10 7.71 -9.97 4.68
CA LYS A 10 7.97 -11.29 5.23
C LYS A 10 7.59 -11.37 6.71
N ASN A 11 7.87 -10.30 7.44
CA ASN A 11 7.58 -10.25 8.87
C ASN A 11 6.16 -9.75 9.17
N HIS A 12 5.57 -9.02 8.25
CA HIS A 12 4.26 -8.40 8.43
C HIS A 12 3.40 -8.61 7.19
N PRO A 13 2.89 -9.82 6.98
CA PRO A 13 2.09 -10.12 5.78
C PRO A 13 0.84 -9.28 5.66
N GLU A 14 0.32 -8.74 6.76
CA GLU A 14 -0.84 -7.87 6.73
C GLU A 14 -0.58 -6.60 5.92
N ILE A 15 0.67 -6.12 5.91
CA ILE A 15 1.03 -4.93 5.14
C ILE A 15 0.94 -5.23 3.64
N LYS A 16 1.43 -6.40 3.25
CA LYS A 16 1.33 -6.81 1.86
C LYS A 16 -0.13 -6.97 1.44
N ALA A 17 -0.95 -7.50 2.33
CA ALA A 17 -2.36 -7.67 2.04
C ALA A 17 -3.06 -6.34 1.77
N VAL A 18 -2.73 -5.30 2.53
CA VAL A 18 -3.28 -3.97 2.30
C VAL A 18 -2.84 -3.42 0.95
N LYS A 19 -1.57 -3.59 0.61
CA LYS A 19 -1.05 -3.13 -0.68
C LYS A 19 -1.76 -3.83 -1.84
N ASP A 20 -1.91 -5.14 -1.74
CA ASP A 20 -2.60 -5.91 -2.76
C ASP A 20 -4.06 -5.47 -2.90
N MET A 21 -4.71 -5.20 -1.78
CA MET A 21 -6.08 -4.70 -1.78
C MET A 21 -6.19 -3.38 -2.53
N MET A 22 -5.21 -2.50 -2.36
CA MET A 22 -5.22 -1.22 -3.06
C MET A 22 -5.21 -1.42 -4.57
N TYR A 23 -4.37 -2.32 -5.06
CA TYR A 23 -4.35 -2.61 -6.49
C TYR A 23 -5.66 -3.23 -6.97
N GLU A 24 -6.28 -4.08 -6.15
CA GLU A 24 -7.58 -4.64 -6.49
C GLU A 24 -8.67 -3.57 -6.59
N ARG A 25 -8.52 -2.50 -5.81
CA ARG A 25 -9.48 -1.39 -5.84
C ARG A 25 -9.18 -0.38 -6.92
N GLY A 26 -8.15 -0.61 -7.73
CA GLY A 26 -7.83 0.22 -8.86
C GLY A 26 -6.74 1.24 -8.63
N ALA A 27 -5.87 1.01 -7.66
CA ALA A 27 -4.75 1.90 -7.43
C ALA A 27 -3.85 1.96 -8.66
N ILE A 28 -3.45 3.16 -9.04
CA ILE A 28 -2.46 3.38 -10.08
C ILE A 28 -1.11 2.94 -9.55
N TYR A 29 -0.87 3.19 -8.29
CA TYR A 29 0.37 2.86 -7.63
C TYR A 29 0.11 2.68 -6.14
N ALA A 30 0.78 1.72 -5.53
CA ALA A 30 0.71 1.51 -4.09
C ALA A 30 2.07 1.09 -3.59
N SER A 31 2.43 1.55 -2.40
CA SER A 31 3.73 1.24 -1.82
C SER A 31 3.68 1.42 -0.30
N MET A 32 4.66 0.82 0.37
CA MET A 32 4.85 1.03 1.79
C MET A 32 5.59 2.35 2.00
N SER A 33 5.18 3.11 2.99
CA SER A 33 5.75 4.40 3.31
C SER A 33 6.97 4.24 4.22
N GLY A 34 8.12 4.75 3.77
CA GLY A 34 9.33 4.84 4.60
C GLY A 34 9.69 3.54 5.29
N SER A 35 10.04 3.62 6.55
CA SER A 35 10.37 2.48 7.40
C SER A 35 9.17 1.95 8.15
N GLY A 36 8.03 2.56 7.94
CA GLY A 36 6.88 2.33 8.77
C GLY A 36 6.03 1.16 8.35
N SER A 37 4.90 1.09 9.00
CA SER A 37 3.88 0.09 8.75
C SER A 37 2.72 0.67 7.94
N ALA A 38 2.89 1.86 7.38
CA ALA A 38 1.85 2.51 6.60
C ALA A 38 1.97 2.15 5.12
N VAL A 39 0.84 1.90 4.48
CA VAL A 39 0.78 1.67 3.04
C VAL A 39 -0.04 2.80 2.43
N TYR A 40 0.44 3.35 1.33
CA TYR A 40 -0.30 4.38 0.62
C TYR A 40 -0.57 3.93 -0.81
N GLY A 41 -1.66 4.45 -1.37
CA GLY A 41 -2.02 4.17 -2.75
C GLY A 41 -2.47 5.43 -3.45
N ILE A 42 -2.17 5.54 -4.73
CA ILE A 42 -2.57 6.65 -5.57
C ILE A 42 -3.67 6.16 -6.52
N PHE A 43 -4.77 6.88 -6.56
CA PHE A 43 -5.93 6.52 -7.35
C PHE A 43 -6.32 7.68 -8.25
N ASP A 44 -6.97 7.39 -9.36
CA ASP A 44 -7.49 8.43 -10.25
C ASP A 44 -8.87 8.90 -9.82
N GLU A 45 -9.47 8.26 -8.84
CA GLU A 45 -10.73 8.69 -8.26
C GLU A 45 -10.69 8.48 -6.76
N GLU A 46 -11.62 9.12 -6.05
CA GLU A 46 -11.64 9.04 -4.60
C GLU A 46 -12.03 7.64 -4.12
N VAL A 47 -11.14 7.02 -3.37
CA VAL A 47 -11.34 5.68 -2.82
C VAL A 47 -10.88 5.68 -1.37
N THR A 48 -11.60 4.99 -0.52
CA THR A 48 -11.21 4.83 0.89
C THR A 48 -10.83 3.36 1.12
N ILE A 49 -9.65 3.16 1.68
CA ILE A 49 -9.16 1.83 2.03
C ILE A 49 -8.90 1.81 3.53
N GLU A 50 -9.55 0.91 4.23
CA GLU A 50 -9.33 0.75 5.66
C GLU A 50 -7.92 0.20 5.89
N GLY A 51 -7.19 0.82 6.80
CA GLY A 51 -5.83 0.41 7.12
C GLY A 51 -4.75 0.99 6.22
N GLY A 52 -5.13 1.82 5.26
CA GLY A 52 -4.18 2.43 4.35
C GLY A 52 -4.45 3.91 4.15
N ILE A 53 -3.53 4.57 3.46
CA ILE A 53 -3.64 5.98 3.11
C ILE A 53 -3.93 6.06 1.62
N THR A 54 -4.98 6.75 1.24
CA THR A 54 -5.33 6.90 -0.17
C THR A 54 -5.14 8.35 -0.61
N LEU A 55 -4.55 8.51 -1.78
CA LEU A 55 -4.31 9.80 -2.39
C LEU A 55 -4.99 9.82 -3.75
N LYS A 56 -5.64 10.92 -4.05
CA LYS A 56 -6.29 11.09 -5.33
C LYS A 56 -5.44 11.99 -6.23
N LEU A 57 -5.29 11.58 -7.46
CA LEU A 57 -4.61 12.41 -8.46
C LEU A 57 -5.39 13.68 -8.76
#